data_e042f8f8427da592eeac2972c23f5d60
#
_entry.id   e042f8f8427da592eeac2972c23f5d60
#
_cell.length_a   1.000
_cell.length_b   1.000
_cell.length_c   1.000
_cell.angle_alpha   90.00
_cell.angle_beta   90.00
_cell.angle_gamma   90.00
#
_symmetry.space_group_name_H-M   'P 1'
#
loop_
_entity.id
_entity.type
_entity.pdbx_description
1 polymer ?
#
loop_
_entity_poly.entity_id
_entity_poly.type
_entity_poly.pdbx_seq_one_letter_code
_entity_poly.pdbx_strand_id
1 'polypeptide(L)'
;MLKGVPQTTVSTWRVRTVVESGIVVLGGPPERRIGRLAELQHGRVARWQLLAAGLSAQQITDRLRIGALHGVHQGVYAVGHETSSLHSAEVAALLTCRTRTLIAAVSAAHMWGMCRYDGDLVHILTHESFGRRGRPGVCAHRTNSMDHLAVHFIDGIPVTSPAYALLDSAPYLSRREMERALDEGLSLKIVTREQVAEVLESNPNRRGVRVLGKLVGERLVENRSESQGQERILSLIRAARLPEPLGDANIGGGFTVDFYWPDARVGCEFDSYKFHSGRWSWGRDHRKDNHCEREGIAMVRVTWEDLDDHALEVVSKLARRIEAGSLRGSAYGAFLRAG
;
A
#
# COMPACT_ATOMS: atom_id res chain seq x y z
N MET A 1 12.49 0.47 13.10
CA MET A 1 11.85 -0.61 13.91
C MET A 1 10.54 -0.07 14.43
N LEU A 2 9.44 -0.24 13.71
CA LEU A 2 8.11 0.06 14.20
C LEU A 2 7.62 -1.17 14.97
N LYS A 3 7.63 -1.08 16.29
CA LYS A 3 7.05 -2.10 17.19
C LYS A 3 5.54 -2.16 16.95
N GLY A 4 4.99 -3.37 16.91
CA GLY A 4 3.60 -3.69 16.63
C GLY A 4 2.58 -2.71 17.21
N VAL A 5 1.68 -2.24 16.35
CA VAL A 5 0.57 -1.36 16.72
C VAL A 5 -0.44 -2.18 17.53
N PRO A 6 -0.74 -1.83 18.80
CA PRO A 6 -1.72 -2.57 19.58
C PRO A 6 -3.13 -2.30 19.04
N GLN A 7 -3.86 -3.37 18.75
CA GLN A 7 -5.30 -3.31 18.49
C GLN A 7 -6.02 -2.88 19.78
N THR A 8 -6.56 -1.69 19.80
CA THR A 8 -7.32 -1.18 20.93
C THR A 8 -8.82 -1.32 20.65
N THR A 9 -9.47 -2.17 21.39
CA THR A 9 -10.92 -2.45 21.34
C THR A 9 -11.79 -1.22 21.67
N VAL A 10 -13.02 -1.22 21.18
CA VAL A 10 -14.05 -0.15 21.17
C VAL A 10 -14.29 0.56 22.52
N SER A 11 -13.94 -0.03 23.65
CA SER A 11 -14.17 0.56 24.99
C SER A 11 -13.23 1.73 25.34
N THR A 12 -12.14 1.93 24.62
CA THR A 12 -11.15 2.99 24.87
C THR A 12 -11.42 4.29 24.14
N TRP A 13 -12.48 4.36 23.36
CA TRP A 13 -12.92 5.56 22.63
C TRP A 13 -13.20 6.78 23.51
N ARG A 14 -13.64 6.56 24.74
CA ARG A 14 -13.93 7.68 25.67
C ARG A 14 -12.69 8.42 26.15
N VAL A 15 -11.48 7.92 25.91
CA VAL A 15 -10.27 8.45 26.56
C VAL A 15 -9.34 9.21 25.65
N ARG A 16 -9.52 9.17 24.31
CA ARG A 16 -8.51 9.71 23.38
C ARG A 16 -8.98 10.52 22.17
N THR A 17 -10.20 10.93 22.10
CA THR A 17 -10.48 12.15 21.35
C THR A 17 -9.98 13.30 22.21
N VAL A 18 -8.80 13.79 21.88
CA VAL A 18 -8.24 15.05 22.39
C VAL A 18 -9.29 16.17 22.34
N VAL A 19 -10.31 15.96 21.53
CA VAL A 19 -11.44 16.84 21.23
C VAL A 19 -12.47 16.95 22.37
N GLU A 20 -12.78 15.89 23.14
CA GLU A 20 -13.85 15.96 24.14
C GLU A 20 -13.41 15.97 25.60
N SER A 21 -12.28 15.34 25.91
CA SER A 21 -11.86 15.10 27.31
C SER A 21 -10.78 16.05 27.81
N GLY A 22 -10.03 16.70 26.92
CA GLY A 22 -8.85 17.47 27.32
C GLY A 22 -9.14 18.81 28.00
N ILE A 23 -10.26 19.44 27.67
CA ILE A 23 -10.56 20.80 28.15
C ILE A 23 -10.96 20.79 29.62
N VAL A 24 -11.68 19.78 30.07
CA VAL A 24 -12.19 19.67 31.45
C VAL A 24 -11.06 19.33 32.44
N VAL A 25 -9.99 18.68 31.98
CA VAL A 25 -8.87 18.20 32.82
C VAL A 25 -7.71 19.20 32.85
N LEU A 26 -7.62 20.14 31.90
CA LEU A 26 -6.54 21.12 31.86
C LEU A 26 -6.80 22.25 32.85
N GLY A 27 -6.22 22.16 34.02
CA GLY A 27 -6.21 23.25 35.01
C GLY A 27 -5.41 24.48 34.51
N GLY A 28 -5.71 25.67 35.07
CA GLY A 28 -4.95 26.88 34.80
C GLY A 28 -5.69 27.91 33.91
N PRO A 29 -5.06 29.06 33.62
CA PRO A 29 -5.64 30.14 32.82
C PRO A 29 -5.89 29.73 31.37
N PRO A 30 -6.78 30.41 30.64
CA PRO A 30 -7.16 30.12 29.27
C PRO A 30 -5.94 29.92 28.32
N GLU A 31 -4.93 30.78 28.41
CA GLU A 31 -3.73 30.74 27.59
C GLU A 31 -2.98 29.43 27.72
N ARG A 32 -2.81 28.94 28.95
CA ARG A 32 -2.14 27.66 29.22
C ARG A 32 -2.93 26.49 28.64
N ARG A 33 -4.25 26.53 28.75
CA ARG A 33 -5.14 25.49 28.17
C ARG A 33 -5.03 25.49 26.64
N ILE A 34 -5.07 26.66 26.02
CA ILE A 34 -4.95 26.81 24.56
C ILE A 34 -3.58 26.34 24.07
N GLY A 35 -2.50 26.75 24.75
CA GLY A 35 -1.14 26.30 24.41
C GLY A 35 -1.04 24.76 24.46
N ARG A 36 -1.56 24.14 25.50
CA ARG A 36 -1.56 22.69 25.65
C ARG A 36 -2.39 21.98 24.57
N LEU A 37 -3.56 22.53 24.20
CA LEU A 37 -4.36 22.01 23.10
C LEU A 37 -3.61 22.12 21.76
N ALA A 38 -2.98 23.26 21.50
CA ALA A 38 -2.21 23.47 20.30
C ALA A 38 -1.03 22.50 20.19
N GLU A 39 -0.28 22.27 21.28
CA GLU A 39 0.78 21.25 21.32
C GLU A 39 0.27 19.84 20.93
N LEU A 40 -0.87 19.43 21.50
CA LEU A 40 -1.46 18.11 21.25
C LEU A 40 -2.12 17.98 19.86
N GLN A 41 -2.45 19.11 19.22
CA GLN A 41 -3.21 19.20 17.98
C GLN A 41 -2.41 19.81 16.82
N HIS A 42 -1.10 19.63 16.83
CA HIS A 42 -0.21 20.10 15.74
C HIS A 42 -0.40 21.59 15.42
N GLY A 43 -0.58 22.41 16.45
CA GLY A 43 -0.77 23.85 16.33
C GLY A 43 -2.20 24.28 15.95
N ARG A 44 -3.17 23.39 15.94
CA ARG A 44 -4.56 23.66 15.52
C ARG A 44 -5.53 23.65 16.69
N VAL A 45 -6.51 24.57 16.68
CA VAL A 45 -7.57 24.64 17.69
C VAL A 45 -8.90 25.00 17.04
N ALA A 46 -9.99 24.43 17.54
CA ALA A 46 -11.32 24.78 17.09
C ALA A 46 -11.93 25.92 17.93
N ARG A 47 -12.82 26.73 17.33
CA ARG A 47 -13.54 27.79 18.01
C ARG A 47 -14.27 27.31 19.28
N TRP A 48 -14.91 26.15 19.21
CA TRP A 48 -15.61 25.59 20.36
C TRP A 48 -14.65 25.19 21.49
N GLN A 49 -13.43 24.79 21.19
CA GLN A 49 -12.37 24.51 22.18
C GLN A 49 -11.91 25.82 22.85
N LEU A 50 -11.74 26.89 22.07
CA LEU A 50 -11.36 28.20 22.61
C LEU A 50 -12.43 28.77 23.59
N LEU A 51 -13.69 28.62 23.21
CA LEU A 51 -14.81 29.01 24.09
C LEU A 51 -14.83 28.14 25.36
N ALA A 52 -14.66 26.83 25.25
CA ALA A 52 -14.60 25.91 26.39
C ALA A 52 -13.35 26.14 27.26
N ALA A 53 -12.25 26.63 26.68
CA ALA A 53 -11.07 27.04 27.43
C ALA A 53 -11.24 28.33 28.23
N GLY A 54 -12.38 29.06 28.02
CA GLY A 54 -12.75 30.26 28.76
C GLY A 54 -12.58 31.56 28.00
N LEU A 55 -12.32 31.55 26.68
CA LEU A 55 -12.32 32.78 25.87
C LEU A 55 -13.73 33.17 25.50
N SER A 56 -13.98 34.47 25.49
CA SER A 56 -15.19 35.06 24.89
C SER A 56 -15.07 35.14 23.36
N ALA A 57 -16.21 35.27 22.67
CA ALA A 57 -16.24 35.49 21.22
C ALA A 57 -15.42 36.71 20.79
N GLN A 58 -15.48 37.79 21.59
CA GLN A 58 -14.73 39.01 21.36
C GLN A 58 -13.23 38.77 21.49
N GLN A 59 -12.80 38.06 22.52
CA GLN A 59 -11.37 37.73 22.72
C GLN A 59 -10.79 36.84 21.59
N ILE A 60 -11.61 35.98 20.98
CA ILE A 60 -11.19 35.21 19.80
C ILE A 60 -10.99 36.15 18.60
N THR A 61 -11.96 37.09 18.40
CA THR A 61 -11.86 38.08 17.31
C THR A 61 -10.63 38.98 17.47
N ASP A 62 -10.35 39.42 18.68
CA ASP A 62 -9.18 40.27 18.96
C ASP A 62 -7.86 39.51 18.68
N ARG A 63 -7.77 38.22 19.01
CA ARG A 63 -6.60 37.40 18.72
C ARG A 63 -6.40 37.16 17.22
N LEU A 64 -7.49 37.07 16.46
CA LEU A 64 -7.42 37.01 14.98
C LEU A 64 -6.90 38.35 14.44
N ARG A 65 -7.35 39.47 14.97
CA ARG A 65 -6.93 40.78 14.52
C ARG A 65 -5.44 41.07 14.79
N ILE A 66 -4.93 40.63 15.92
CA ILE A 66 -3.50 40.83 16.30
C ILE A 66 -2.57 39.72 15.80
N GLY A 67 -3.08 38.73 15.04
CA GLY A 67 -2.26 37.64 14.49
C GLY A 67 -1.81 36.57 15.50
N ALA A 68 -2.45 36.53 16.71
CA ALA A 68 -2.22 35.44 17.67
C ALA A 68 -2.99 34.14 17.29
N LEU A 69 -4.01 34.28 16.46
CA LEU A 69 -4.74 33.21 15.82
C LEU A 69 -4.83 33.49 14.31
N HIS A 70 -4.69 32.45 13.48
CA HIS A 70 -4.84 32.52 12.03
C HIS A 70 -5.95 31.57 11.58
N GLY A 71 -6.86 32.02 10.70
CA GLY A 71 -7.95 31.20 10.18
C GLY A 71 -7.43 30.12 9.22
N VAL A 72 -7.75 28.86 9.48
CA VAL A 72 -7.40 27.71 8.60
C VAL A 72 -8.65 27.20 7.90
N HIS A 73 -9.67 26.89 8.66
CA HIS A 73 -11.01 26.54 8.17
C HIS A 73 -12.06 27.35 8.95
N GLN A 74 -13.30 27.33 8.51
CA GLN A 74 -14.38 27.97 9.25
C GLN A 74 -14.46 27.38 10.68
N GLY A 75 -14.12 28.20 11.67
CA GLY A 75 -14.10 27.79 13.07
C GLY A 75 -12.90 26.95 13.51
N VAL A 76 -11.85 26.86 12.69
CA VAL A 76 -10.58 26.22 13.02
C VAL A 76 -9.43 27.22 12.79
N TYR A 77 -8.53 27.29 13.74
CA TYR A 77 -7.46 28.28 13.77
C TYR A 77 -6.09 27.62 14.01
N ALA A 78 -5.05 28.22 13.48
CA ALA A 78 -3.67 27.99 13.89
C ALA A 78 -3.35 28.92 15.07
N VAL A 79 -2.60 28.45 16.05
CA VAL A 79 -2.11 29.23 17.21
C VAL A 79 -0.68 29.66 16.95
N GLY A 80 -0.41 30.97 17.07
CA GLY A 80 0.90 31.52 16.81
C GLY A 80 1.20 31.68 15.32
N HIS A 81 2.30 31.11 14.81
CA HIS A 81 2.68 31.19 13.40
C HIS A 81 1.91 30.23 12.52
N GLU A 82 1.70 30.60 11.25
CA GLU A 82 1.05 29.73 10.21
C GLU A 82 1.89 28.51 9.80
N THR A 83 2.99 28.22 10.48
CA THR A 83 3.84 27.06 10.13
C THR A 83 3.01 25.79 10.15
N SER A 84 2.92 25.15 9.00
CA SER A 84 2.34 23.81 8.89
C SER A 84 3.35 22.80 9.44
N SER A 85 3.06 22.22 10.59
CA SER A 85 3.74 21.01 11.06
C SER A 85 3.21 19.78 10.31
N LEU A 86 3.94 18.69 10.39
CA LEU A 86 3.45 17.39 9.91
C LEU A 86 2.04 17.13 10.47
N HIS A 87 1.11 16.70 9.63
CA HIS A 87 -0.28 16.40 9.97
C HIS A 87 -1.15 17.57 10.45
N SER A 88 -0.68 18.80 10.32
CA SER A 88 -1.48 19.97 10.73
C SER A 88 -2.74 20.17 9.88
N ALA A 89 -2.71 19.76 8.60
CA ALA A 89 -3.86 19.80 7.70
C ALA A 89 -4.93 18.76 8.09
N GLU A 90 -4.50 17.54 8.40
CA GLU A 90 -5.37 16.44 8.84
C GLU A 90 -6.08 16.82 10.15
N VAL A 91 -5.36 17.34 11.12
CA VAL A 91 -5.93 17.80 12.38
C VAL A 91 -6.91 18.97 12.14
N ALA A 92 -6.56 19.93 11.28
CA ALA A 92 -7.46 21.02 10.94
C ALA A 92 -8.76 20.49 10.31
N ALA A 93 -8.69 19.52 9.41
CA ALA A 93 -9.87 18.91 8.80
C ALA A 93 -10.74 18.19 9.84
N LEU A 94 -10.16 17.40 10.75
CA LEU A 94 -10.87 16.72 11.84
C LEU A 94 -11.58 17.73 12.76
N LEU A 95 -10.93 18.83 13.11
CA LEU A 95 -11.50 19.88 13.98
C LEU A 95 -12.65 20.65 13.35
N THR A 96 -12.87 20.50 12.04
CA THR A 96 -14.09 21.05 11.40
C THR A 96 -15.34 20.32 11.83
N CYS A 97 -15.23 19.10 12.34
CA CYS A 97 -16.33 18.27 12.83
C CYS A 97 -16.39 18.30 14.35
N ARG A 98 -17.61 18.10 14.89
CA ARG A 98 -17.86 18.00 16.33
C ARG A 98 -18.17 16.58 16.78
N THR A 99 -18.38 15.69 15.82
CA THR A 99 -18.66 14.27 16.05
C THR A 99 -17.44 13.42 15.70
N ARG A 100 -17.55 12.13 15.99
CA ARG A 100 -16.54 11.12 15.63
C ARG A 100 -16.18 11.24 14.15
N THR A 101 -14.93 11.48 13.87
CA THR A 101 -14.41 11.69 12.51
C THR A 101 -13.04 11.04 12.40
N LEU A 102 -12.76 10.42 11.27
CA LEU A 102 -11.50 9.71 10.99
C LEU A 102 -10.90 10.27 9.71
N ILE A 103 -9.58 10.27 9.61
CA ILE A 103 -8.92 10.42 8.31
C ILE A 103 -9.19 9.16 7.50
N ALA A 104 -9.50 9.33 6.21
CA ALA A 104 -10.00 8.26 5.34
C ALA A 104 -9.42 8.34 3.93
N ALA A 105 -9.75 7.35 3.11
CA ALA A 105 -9.40 7.27 1.69
C ALA A 105 -7.92 7.57 1.44
N VAL A 106 -7.60 8.33 0.37
CA VAL A 106 -6.22 8.61 -0.04
C VAL A 106 -5.38 9.33 1.04
N SER A 107 -6.02 10.17 1.88
CA SER A 107 -5.32 10.79 3.01
C SER A 107 -4.91 9.76 4.07
N ALA A 108 -5.78 8.79 4.38
CA ALA A 108 -5.41 7.69 5.27
C ALA A 108 -4.37 6.76 4.63
N ALA A 109 -4.51 6.43 3.35
CA ALA A 109 -3.54 5.62 2.62
C ALA A 109 -2.15 6.28 2.59
N HIS A 110 -2.11 7.61 2.45
CA HIS A 110 -0.88 8.40 2.54
C HIS A 110 -0.25 8.34 3.94
N MET A 111 -1.05 8.57 4.99
CA MET A 111 -0.58 8.48 6.37
C MET A 111 -0.08 7.09 6.74
N TRP A 112 -0.64 6.04 6.15
CA TRP A 112 -0.15 4.66 6.28
C TRP A 112 1.14 4.39 5.49
N GLY A 113 1.58 5.32 4.63
CA GLY A 113 2.74 5.14 3.76
C GLY A 113 2.46 4.31 2.51
N MET A 114 1.19 3.98 2.23
CA MET A 114 0.82 3.13 1.09
C MET A 114 0.86 3.87 -0.25
N CYS A 115 0.68 5.17 -0.27
CA CYS A 115 0.77 6.00 -1.48
C CYS A 115 1.31 7.38 -1.16
N ARG A 116 1.77 8.10 -2.19
CA ARG A 116 1.96 9.54 -2.11
C ARG A 116 0.65 10.23 -2.44
N TYR A 117 0.30 11.23 -1.67
CA TYR A 117 -0.83 12.08 -1.92
C TYR A 117 -0.44 13.54 -1.62
N ASP A 118 -0.42 14.34 -2.66
CA ASP A 118 -0.07 15.76 -2.66
C ASP A 118 -1.25 16.63 -3.12
N GLY A 119 -2.46 16.06 -3.06
CA GLY A 119 -3.70 16.79 -3.37
C GLY A 119 -4.09 17.77 -2.26
N ASP A 120 -4.80 18.84 -2.66
CA ASP A 120 -5.23 19.94 -1.78
C ASP A 120 -6.35 19.57 -0.79
N LEU A 121 -6.89 18.34 -0.87
CA LEU A 121 -8.05 17.93 -0.07
C LEU A 121 -7.65 16.90 0.98
N VAL A 122 -8.01 17.16 2.23
CA VAL A 122 -7.96 16.14 3.28
C VAL A 122 -9.25 15.32 3.29
N HIS A 123 -9.15 14.02 3.10
CA HIS A 123 -10.27 13.10 3.09
C HIS A 123 -10.60 12.64 4.50
N ILE A 124 -11.84 12.87 4.93
CA ILE A 124 -12.35 12.46 6.24
C ILE A 124 -13.61 11.61 6.12
N LEU A 125 -13.80 10.69 7.05
CA LEU A 125 -15.04 9.92 7.24
C LEU A 125 -15.78 10.45 8.46
N THR A 126 -17.05 10.84 8.28
CA THR A 126 -17.85 11.50 9.33
C THR A 126 -19.33 11.18 9.19
N HIS A 127 -20.09 11.34 10.28
CA HIS A 127 -21.55 11.36 10.25
C HIS A 127 -22.11 12.73 9.86
N GLU A 128 -21.33 13.79 9.99
CA GLU A 128 -21.79 15.14 9.76
C GLU A 128 -22.05 15.43 8.29
N SER A 129 -23.04 16.27 8.04
CA SER A 129 -23.31 16.83 6.71
C SER A 129 -22.80 18.26 6.64
N PHE A 130 -21.96 18.56 5.69
CA PHE A 130 -21.44 19.92 5.47
C PHE A 130 -22.35 20.80 4.60
N GLY A 131 -23.52 20.30 4.24
CA GLY A 131 -24.43 20.99 3.34
C GLY A 131 -23.90 21.12 1.91
N ARG A 132 -24.54 21.96 1.09
CA ARG A 132 -24.19 22.13 -0.33
C ARG A 132 -22.84 22.82 -0.57
N ARG A 133 -22.38 23.64 0.37
CA ARG A 133 -21.15 24.44 0.19
C ARG A 133 -19.87 23.67 0.55
N GLY A 134 -20.01 22.50 1.20
CA GLY A 134 -18.84 21.75 1.66
C GLY A 134 -17.94 22.57 2.60
N ARG A 135 -16.71 22.18 2.71
CA ARG A 135 -15.62 22.92 3.39
C ARG A 135 -14.39 22.93 2.48
N PRO A 136 -13.88 24.12 2.11
CA PRO A 136 -12.65 24.19 1.30
C PRO A 136 -11.51 23.39 1.96
N GLY A 137 -10.76 22.63 1.17
CA GLY A 137 -9.65 21.81 1.66
C GLY A 137 -10.06 20.49 2.33
N VAL A 138 -11.38 20.19 2.44
CA VAL A 138 -11.89 18.97 3.09
C VAL A 138 -12.82 18.20 2.17
N CYS A 139 -12.52 16.94 1.93
CA CYS A 139 -13.38 15.97 1.24
C CYS A 139 -14.06 15.07 2.27
N ALA A 140 -15.34 15.30 2.56
CA ALA A 140 -16.07 14.53 3.57
C ALA A 140 -16.78 13.32 2.95
N HIS A 141 -16.45 12.14 3.43
CA HIS A 141 -17.14 10.89 3.15
C HIS A 141 -18.18 10.66 4.26
N ARG A 142 -19.44 10.66 3.87
CA ARG A 142 -20.51 10.43 4.83
C ARG A 142 -20.76 8.95 5.04
N THR A 143 -20.87 8.53 6.29
CA THR A 143 -21.33 7.20 6.67
C THR A 143 -22.48 7.29 7.68
N ASN A 144 -23.36 6.31 7.67
CA ASN A 144 -24.47 6.22 8.62
C ASN A 144 -24.08 5.48 9.91
N SER A 145 -23.02 4.69 9.88
CA SER A 145 -22.47 4.00 11.04
C SER A 145 -20.95 3.90 10.94
N MET A 146 -20.29 4.08 12.08
CA MET A 146 -18.84 3.87 12.25
C MET A 146 -18.55 2.80 13.32
N ASP A 147 -19.58 2.17 13.89
CA ASP A 147 -19.42 1.31 15.07
C ASP A 147 -18.69 0.01 14.71
N HIS A 148 -18.81 -0.41 13.46
CA HIS A 148 -18.12 -1.59 12.91
C HIS A 148 -16.69 -1.28 12.43
N LEU A 149 -16.27 0.00 12.41
CA LEU A 149 -14.96 0.37 11.91
C LEU A 149 -13.90 0.27 13.01
N ALA A 150 -12.86 -0.50 12.75
CA ALA A 150 -11.64 -0.44 13.54
C ALA A 150 -10.97 0.93 13.37
N VAL A 151 -10.69 1.59 14.47
CA VAL A 151 -9.99 2.88 14.47
C VAL A 151 -8.56 2.66 14.88
N HIS A 152 -7.69 3.22 14.08
CA HIS A 152 -6.26 3.23 14.33
C HIS A 152 -5.80 4.66 14.60
N PHE A 153 -4.60 4.80 15.14
CA PHE A 153 -4.02 6.10 15.43
C PHE A 153 -2.60 6.18 14.85
N ILE A 154 -2.34 7.23 14.11
CA ILE A 154 -1.01 7.62 13.63
C ILE A 154 -0.70 8.99 14.23
N ASP A 155 0.35 9.07 15.04
CA ASP A 155 0.73 10.28 15.78
C ASP A 155 -0.43 10.93 16.57
N GLY A 156 -1.31 10.07 17.13
CA GLY A 156 -2.48 10.50 17.88
C GLY A 156 -3.69 10.90 17.02
N ILE A 157 -3.58 10.82 15.70
CA ILE A 157 -4.64 11.17 14.73
C ILE A 157 -5.46 9.93 14.41
N PRO A 158 -6.79 9.96 14.54
CA PRO A 158 -7.63 8.82 14.22
C PRO A 158 -7.75 8.62 12.71
N VAL A 159 -7.42 7.41 12.26
CA VAL A 159 -7.43 7.00 10.85
C VAL A 159 -8.23 5.71 10.66
N THR A 160 -8.78 5.49 9.48
CA THR A 160 -9.37 4.20 9.08
C THR A 160 -8.28 3.12 8.98
N SER A 161 -8.67 1.84 9.09
CA SER A 161 -7.74 0.74 8.89
C SER A 161 -7.09 0.79 7.50
N PRO A 162 -5.88 0.21 7.31
CA PRO A 162 -5.22 0.20 6.00
C PRO A 162 -6.09 -0.41 4.89
N ALA A 163 -6.77 -1.53 5.16
CA ALA A 163 -7.66 -2.17 4.21
C ALA A 163 -8.86 -1.27 3.83
N TYR A 164 -9.44 -0.57 4.81
CA TYR A 164 -10.53 0.36 4.57
C TYR A 164 -10.07 1.62 3.82
N ALA A 165 -8.88 2.11 4.13
CA ALA A 165 -8.26 3.21 3.41
C ALA A 165 -8.04 2.86 1.93
N LEU A 166 -7.58 1.64 1.61
CA LEU A 166 -7.46 1.15 0.22
C LEU A 166 -8.81 1.12 -0.49
N LEU A 167 -9.86 0.54 0.14
CA LEU A 167 -11.19 0.49 -0.46
C LEU A 167 -11.73 1.89 -0.78
N ASP A 168 -11.64 2.81 0.16
CA ASP A 168 -12.15 4.17 -0.01
C ASP A 168 -11.28 5.04 -0.92
N SER A 169 -10.02 4.67 -1.17
CA SER A 169 -9.12 5.33 -2.12
C SER A 169 -9.42 5.00 -3.58
N ALA A 170 -10.07 3.88 -3.85
CA ALA A 170 -10.29 3.39 -5.21
C ALA A 170 -10.99 4.37 -6.17
N PRO A 171 -11.91 5.25 -5.76
CA PRO A 171 -12.48 6.29 -6.63
C PRO A 171 -11.53 7.43 -6.98
N TYR A 172 -10.40 7.57 -6.28
CA TYR A 172 -9.47 8.71 -6.35
C TYR A 172 -8.11 8.33 -6.93
N LEU A 173 -7.82 7.05 -7.01
CA LEU A 173 -6.59 6.52 -7.57
C LEU A 173 -6.87 5.84 -8.91
N SER A 174 -5.97 6.00 -9.87
CA SER A 174 -5.96 5.18 -11.07
C SER A 174 -5.71 3.71 -10.71
N ARG A 175 -6.05 2.78 -11.60
CA ARG A 175 -5.79 1.35 -11.38
C ARG A 175 -4.32 1.10 -10.99
N ARG A 176 -3.39 1.72 -11.69
CA ARG A 176 -1.93 1.55 -11.45
C ARG A 176 -1.48 2.12 -10.11
N GLU A 177 -2.07 3.23 -9.66
CA GLU A 177 -1.79 3.79 -8.33
C GLU A 177 -2.38 2.91 -7.23
N MET A 178 -3.58 2.35 -7.45
CA MET A 178 -4.21 1.41 -6.53
C MET A 178 -3.41 0.11 -6.39
N GLU A 179 -2.90 -0.43 -7.51
CA GLU A 179 -1.98 -1.56 -7.49
C GLU A 179 -0.76 -1.28 -6.60
N ARG A 180 -0.10 -0.15 -6.84
CA ARG A 180 1.07 0.25 -6.05
C ARG A 180 0.74 0.45 -4.57
N ALA A 181 -0.40 1.05 -4.26
CA ALA A 181 -0.81 1.27 -2.88
C ALA A 181 -1.09 -0.06 -2.15
N LEU A 182 -1.70 -1.03 -2.83
CA LEU A 182 -1.91 -2.38 -2.29
C LEU A 182 -0.57 -3.09 -2.08
N ASP A 183 0.34 -3.04 -3.06
CA ASP A 183 1.66 -3.66 -2.98
C ASP A 183 2.49 -3.09 -1.84
N GLU A 184 2.51 -1.77 -1.71
CA GLU A 184 3.23 -1.10 -0.64
C GLU A 184 2.68 -1.50 0.73
N GLY A 185 1.33 -1.52 0.88
CA GLY A 185 0.68 -1.95 2.12
C GLY A 185 1.01 -3.39 2.52
N LEU A 186 1.06 -4.30 1.53
CA LEU A 186 1.46 -5.70 1.72
C LEU A 186 2.97 -5.81 2.06
N SER A 187 3.83 -5.07 1.36
CA SER A 187 5.28 -5.03 1.57
C SER A 187 5.64 -4.51 2.96
N LEU A 188 4.98 -3.44 3.40
CA LEU A 188 5.12 -2.87 4.75
C LEU A 188 4.50 -3.75 5.85
N LYS A 189 3.77 -4.82 5.47
CA LYS A 189 3.07 -5.73 6.39
C LYS A 189 2.06 -5.03 7.30
N ILE A 190 1.49 -3.92 6.85
CA ILE A 190 0.46 -3.16 7.58
C ILE A 190 -0.95 -3.61 7.21
N VAL A 191 -1.09 -4.34 6.11
CA VAL A 191 -2.33 -4.96 5.66
C VAL A 191 -2.04 -6.35 5.08
N THR A 192 -2.99 -7.28 5.21
CA THR A 192 -2.95 -8.57 4.54
C THR A 192 -4.06 -8.66 3.49
N ARG A 193 -3.94 -9.63 2.57
CA ARG A 193 -4.96 -9.86 1.53
C ARG A 193 -6.30 -10.30 2.14
N GLU A 194 -6.22 -11.10 3.19
CA GLU A 194 -7.40 -11.58 3.93
C GLU A 194 -8.15 -10.40 4.57
N GLN A 195 -7.43 -9.44 5.16
CA GLN A 195 -8.04 -8.23 5.70
C GLN A 195 -8.69 -7.37 4.62
N VAL A 196 -8.09 -7.29 3.44
CA VAL A 196 -8.70 -6.57 2.30
C VAL A 196 -9.95 -7.32 1.83
N ALA A 197 -9.89 -8.65 1.67
CA ALA A 197 -11.02 -9.47 1.28
C ALA A 197 -12.20 -9.33 2.27
N GLU A 198 -11.94 -9.39 3.57
CA GLU A 198 -12.94 -9.19 4.65
C GLU A 198 -13.63 -7.82 4.53
N VAL A 199 -12.85 -6.76 4.28
CA VAL A 199 -13.40 -5.42 4.10
C VAL A 199 -14.26 -5.33 2.83
N LEU A 200 -13.85 -5.99 1.73
CA LEU A 200 -14.63 -6.04 0.49
C LEU A 200 -15.95 -6.78 0.68
N GLU A 201 -15.94 -7.93 1.33
CA GLU A 201 -17.12 -8.73 1.65
C GLU A 201 -18.10 -7.96 2.55
N SER A 202 -17.58 -7.25 3.54
CA SER A 202 -18.38 -6.44 4.46
C SER A 202 -18.96 -5.16 3.81
N ASN A 203 -18.49 -4.77 2.63
CA ASN A 203 -18.87 -3.53 1.96
C ASN A 203 -19.21 -3.71 0.47
N PRO A 204 -20.07 -4.66 0.06
CA PRO A 204 -20.24 -5.08 -1.34
C PRO A 204 -20.72 -3.97 -2.28
N ASN A 205 -21.40 -2.97 -1.75
CA ASN A 205 -21.99 -1.87 -2.54
C ASN A 205 -21.11 -0.61 -2.60
N ARG A 206 -19.91 -0.63 -2.00
CA ARG A 206 -19.02 0.53 -2.05
C ARG A 206 -18.35 0.67 -3.42
N ARG A 207 -18.15 1.93 -3.81
CA ARG A 207 -17.31 2.24 -4.98
C ARG A 207 -15.91 1.69 -4.70
N GLY A 208 -15.27 1.09 -5.69
CA GLY A 208 -13.93 0.53 -5.51
C GLY A 208 -13.89 -0.97 -5.24
N VAL A 209 -14.97 -1.58 -4.73
CA VAL A 209 -15.03 -3.04 -4.49
C VAL A 209 -14.65 -3.83 -5.74
N ARG A 210 -15.13 -3.42 -6.92
CA ARG A 210 -14.78 -4.10 -8.19
C ARG A 210 -13.31 -3.96 -8.55
N VAL A 211 -12.75 -2.77 -8.39
CA VAL A 211 -11.34 -2.51 -8.76
C VAL A 211 -10.42 -3.22 -7.80
N LEU A 212 -10.60 -3.00 -6.50
CA LEU A 212 -9.75 -3.60 -5.48
C LEU A 212 -9.95 -5.11 -5.39
N GLY A 213 -11.20 -5.62 -5.54
CA GLY A 213 -11.50 -7.03 -5.56
C GLY A 213 -10.86 -7.77 -6.73
N LYS A 214 -10.82 -7.13 -7.91
CA LYS A 214 -10.11 -7.67 -9.06
C LYS A 214 -8.61 -7.75 -8.81
N LEU A 215 -8.01 -6.69 -8.26
CA LEU A 215 -6.58 -6.66 -7.90
C LEU A 215 -6.22 -7.72 -6.85
N VAL A 216 -7.04 -7.87 -5.81
CA VAL A 216 -6.84 -8.90 -4.79
C VAL A 216 -7.05 -10.29 -5.37
N GLY A 217 -8.06 -10.48 -6.22
CA GLY A 217 -8.35 -11.75 -6.91
C GLY A 217 -7.25 -12.15 -7.90
N GLU A 218 -6.78 -11.25 -8.73
CA GLU A 218 -5.65 -11.47 -9.64
C GLU A 218 -4.41 -11.91 -8.83
N ARG A 219 -4.16 -11.31 -7.66
CA ARG A 219 -3.03 -11.67 -6.80
C ARG A 219 -3.27 -12.89 -5.90
N LEU A 220 -4.50 -13.35 -5.70
CA LEU A 220 -4.79 -14.65 -5.09
C LEU A 220 -4.41 -15.79 -6.04
N VAL A 221 -4.57 -15.57 -7.35
CA VAL A 221 -4.06 -16.49 -8.38
C VAL A 221 -2.53 -16.48 -8.41
N GLU A 222 -1.90 -15.32 -8.16
CA GLU A 222 -0.42 -15.18 -8.03
C GLU A 222 0.17 -15.79 -6.75
N ASN A 223 -0.66 -16.11 -5.74
CA ASN A 223 -0.23 -16.77 -4.48
C ASN A 223 0.04 -18.28 -4.61
N ARG A 224 -0.05 -18.84 -5.81
CA ARG A 224 0.60 -20.11 -6.08
C ARG A 224 2.09 -19.91 -5.81
N SER A 225 2.65 -20.69 -4.87
CA SER A 225 4.03 -20.52 -4.45
C SER A 225 4.99 -20.74 -5.64
N GLU A 226 6.13 -20.10 -5.62
CA GLU A 226 7.19 -20.31 -6.61
C GLU A 226 7.49 -21.81 -6.78
N SER A 227 7.51 -22.58 -5.66
CA SER A 227 7.64 -24.03 -5.68
C SER A 227 6.49 -24.75 -6.40
N GLN A 228 5.24 -24.27 -6.29
CA GLN A 228 4.13 -24.86 -7.05
C GLN A 228 4.24 -24.57 -8.56
N GLY A 229 4.77 -23.40 -8.94
CA GLY A 229 5.06 -23.07 -10.33
C GLY A 229 6.15 -23.98 -10.89
N GLN A 230 7.23 -24.18 -10.14
CA GLN A 230 8.32 -25.08 -10.47
C GLN A 230 7.85 -26.53 -10.56
N GLU A 231 7.03 -27.03 -9.61
CA GLU A 231 6.41 -28.36 -9.67
C GLU A 231 5.53 -28.53 -10.91
N ARG A 232 4.76 -27.49 -11.27
CA ARG A 232 3.92 -27.53 -12.47
C ARG A 232 4.73 -27.61 -13.74
N ILE A 233 5.83 -26.83 -13.86
CA ILE A 233 6.77 -26.90 -14.98
C ILE A 233 7.37 -28.31 -15.07
N LEU A 234 7.87 -28.86 -13.98
CA LEU A 234 8.45 -30.19 -13.93
C LEU A 234 7.44 -31.27 -14.35
N SER A 235 6.20 -31.15 -13.92
CA SER A 235 5.10 -32.03 -14.33
C SER A 235 4.85 -31.96 -15.84
N LEU A 236 4.89 -30.77 -16.46
CA LEU A 236 4.75 -30.59 -17.90
C LEU A 236 5.92 -31.19 -18.68
N ILE A 237 7.15 -30.98 -18.20
CA ILE A 237 8.38 -31.54 -18.77
C ILE A 237 8.28 -33.07 -18.82
N ARG A 238 7.87 -33.73 -17.71
CA ARG A 238 7.71 -35.18 -17.60
C ARG A 238 6.58 -35.70 -18.47
N ALA A 239 5.45 -35.04 -18.48
CA ALA A 239 4.30 -35.39 -19.32
C ALA A 239 4.65 -35.36 -20.81
N ALA A 240 5.46 -34.40 -21.22
CA ALA A 240 5.95 -34.26 -22.59
C ALA A 240 7.16 -35.17 -22.91
N ARG A 241 7.64 -35.97 -21.95
CA ARG A 241 8.82 -36.84 -22.09
C ARG A 241 10.09 -36.08 -22.54
N LEU A 242 10.22 -34.83 -22.11
CA LEU A 242 11.46 -34.09 -22.34
C LEU A 242 12.56 -34.60 -21.39
N PRO A 243 13.84 -34.41 -21.72
CA PRO A 243 14.94 -34.78 -20.84
C PRO A 243 14.80 -34.16 -19.46
N GLU A 244 15.09 -34.89 -18.40
CA GLU A 244 15.00 -34.39 -17.02
C GLU A 244 16.05 -33.28 -16.82
N PRO A 245 15.68 -32.09 -16.30
CA PRO A 245 16.61 -31.02 -16.05
C PRO A 245 17.35 -31.20 -14.73
N LEU A 246 18.46 -30.49 -14.55
CA LEU A 246 19.03 -30.22 -13.24
C LEU A 246 18.21 -29.12 -12.56
N GLY A 247 17.72 -29.38 -11.34
CA GLY A 247 17.03 -28.39 -10.51
C GLY A 247 18.00 -27.48 -9.77
N ASP A 248 17.61 -26.23 -9.50
CA ASP A 248 18.40 -25.22 -8.78
C ASP A 248 19.86 -25.13 -9.23
N ALA A 249 20.07 -25.18 -10.53
CA ALA A 249 21.39 -25.39 -11.12
C ALA A 249 22.22 -24.09 -11.14
N ASN A 250 23.47 -24.19 -10.68
CA ASN A 250 24.44 -23.11 -10.83
C ASN A 250 24.96 -23.08 -12.28
N ILE A 251 24.75 -21.94 -12.95
CA ILE A 251 25.15 -21.70 -14.33
C ILE A 251 26.45 -20.90 -14.46
N GLY A 252 27.19 -20.71 -13.36
CA GLY A 252 28.39 -19.88 -13.32
C GLY A 252 28.10 -18.41 -12.98
N GLY A 253 29.16 -17.63 -12.77
CA GLY A 253 29.02 -16.19 -12.45
C GLY A 253 28.29 -15.86 -11.14
N GLY A 254 28.02 -16.84 -10.29
CA GLY A 254 27.22 -16.71 -9.08
C GLY A 254 25.71 -16.68 -9.34
N PHE A 255 25.25 -17.18 -10.50
CA PHE A 255 23.84 -17.25 -10.87
C PHE A 255 23.32 -18.68 -10.84
N THR A 256 22.07 -18.83 -10.40
CA THR A 256 21.31 -20.09 -10.40
C THR A 256 20.07 -19.96 -11.28
N VAL A 257 19.59 -21.08 -11.82
CA VAL A 257 18.34 -21.20 -12.56
C VAL A 257 17.52 -22.37 -12.01
N ASP A 258 16.19 -22.28 -12.07
CA ASP A 258 15.31 -23.32 -11.52
C ASP A 258 15.49 -24.66 -12.22
N PHE A 259 15.65 -24.66 -13.54
CA PHE A 259 15.87 -25.84 -14.34
C PHE A 259 16.94 -25.59 -15.40
N TYR A 260 17.85 -26.57 -15.57
CA TYR A 260 18.95 -26.45 -16.51
C TYR A 260 19.22 -27.76 -17.28
N TRP A 261 19.38 -27.65 -18.57
CA TRP A 261 19.84 -28.73 -19.45
C TRP A 261 21.26 -28.42 -19.95
N PRO A 262 22.30 -28.96 -19.30
CA PRO A 262 23.70 -28.63 -19.64
C PRO A 262 24.07 -28.93 -21.06
N ASP A 263 23.67 -30.12 -21.56
CA ASP A 263 24.02 -30.60 -22.92
C ASP A 263 23.39 -29.70 -24.01
N ALA A 264 22.22 -29.15 -23.73
CA ALA A 264 21.51 -28.26 -24.63
C ALA A 264 21.84 -26.78 -24.40
N ARG A 265 22.49 -26.44 -23.28
CA ARG A 265 22.66 -25.06 -22.80
C ARG A 265 21.34 -24.27 -22.74
N VAL A 266 20.33 -24.89 -22.18
CA VAL A 266 19.01 -24.29 -21.98
C VAL A 266 18.74 -24.13 -20.49
N GLY A 267 18.34 -22.93 -20.07
CA GLY A 267 17.83 -22.62 -18.74
C GLY A 267 16.35 -22.34 -18.79
N CYS A 268 15.62 -22.73 -17.74
CA CYS A 268 14.24 -22.35 -17.56
C CYS A 268 14.06 -21.79 -16.15
N GLU A 269 13.35 -20.70 -16.04
CA GLU A 269 12.98 -20.04 -14.77
C GLU A 269 11.48 -19.86 -14.70
N PHE A 270 10.95 -20.13 -13.51
CA PHE A 270 9.61 -19.73 -13.18
C PHE A 270 9.64 -18.28 -12.72
N ASP A 271 9.10 -17.38 -13.54
CA ASP A 271 8.94 -15.96 -13.19
C ASP A 271 7.59 -15.80 -12.49
N SER A 272 7.57 -16.01 -11.16
CA SER A 272 6.47 -15.54 -10.35
C SER A 272 6.53 -14.03 -10.44
N TYR A 273 5.54 -13.38 -11.02
CA TYR A 273 5.41 -11.95 -11.21
C TYR A 273 5.54 -11.22 -9.86
N LYS A 274 6.73 -11.26 -9.30
CA LYS A 274 7.15 -10.34 -8.25
C LYS A 274 7.48 -9.06 -8.96
N PHE A 275 6.57 -8.08 -8.88
CA PHE A 275 6.94 -6.70 -9.08
C PHE A 275 8.06 -6.37 -8.10
N HIS A 276 9.27 -6.64 -8.49
CA HIS A 276 10.43 -6.07 -7.86
C HIS A 276 10.47 -4.59 -8.20
N SER A 277 9.68 -3.81 -7.48
CA SER A 277 9.78 -2.36 -7.43
C SER A 277 11.04 -1.98 -6.64
N GLY A 278 12.21 -2.30 -7.17
CA GLY A 278 13.47 -1.88 -6.60
C GLY A 278 14.56 -1.79 -7.66
N ARG A 279 15.20 -0.63 -7.76
CA ARG A 279 16.39 -0.37 -8.60
C ARG A 279 17.50 -1.44 -8.47
N TRP A 280 17.47 -2.25 -7.41
CA TRP A 280 18.45 -3.28 -7.10
C TRP A 280 18.19 -4.61 -7.81
N SER A 281 16.92 -5.00 -8.07
CA SER A 281 16.60 -6.22 -8.81
C SER A 281 16.95 -6.07 -10.30
N TRP A 282 16.66 -4.92 -10.88
CA TRP A 282 16.94 -4.63 -12.30
C TRP A 282 18.42 -4.83 -12.67
N GLY A 283 19.33 -4.41 -11.79
CA GLY A 283 20.76 -4.57 -12.01
C GLY A 283 21.27 -6.02 -11.91
N ARG A 284 20.59 -6.87 -11.14
CA ARG A 284 20.96 -8.29 -10.98
C ARG A 284 20.42 -9.11 -12.15
N ASP A 285 19.20 -8.86 -12.58
CA ASP A 285 18.56 -9.53 -13.70
C ASP A 285 19.29 -9.24 -15.01
N HIS A 286 19.65 -7.98 -15.25
CA HIS A 286 20.50 -7.62 -16.40
C HIS A 286 21.88 -8.30 -16.40
N ARG A 287 22.51 -8.45 -15.24
CA ARG A 287 23.81 -9.13 -15.15
C ARG A 287 23.68 -10.62 -15.42
N LYS A 288 22.57 -11.24 -14.99
CA LYS A 288 22.26 -12.65 -15.27
C LYS A 288 21.98 -12.86 -16.75
N ASP A 289 21.18 -12.01 -17.38
CA ASP A 289 20.91 -12.07 -18.82
C ASP A 289 22.20 -11.95 -19.64
N ASN A 290 23.04 -10.96 -19.33
CA ASN A 290 24.34 -10.78 -19.98
C ASN A 290 25.30 -11.99 -19.75
N HIS A 291 25.20 -12.64 -18.59
CA HIS A 291 25.97 -13.85 -18.32
C HIS A 291 25.47 -15.00 -19.18
N CYS A 292 24.16 -15.25 -19.22
CA CYS A 292 23.56 -16.30 -20.05
C CYS A 292 23.88 -16.11 -21.53
N GLU A 293 23.84 -14.87 -22.03
CA GLU A 293 24.20 -14.56 -23.41
C GLU A 293 25.67 -14.90 -23.72
N ARG A 294 26.59 -14.50 -22.84
CA ARG A 294 28.03 -14.82 -23.00
C ARG A 294 28.32 -16.29 -22.98
N GLU A 295 27.62 -17.03 -22.10
CA GLU A 295 27.80 -18.51 -21.98
C GLU A 295 26.98 -19.27 -23.03
N GLY A 296 26.23 -18.59 -23.88
CA GLY A 296 25.38 -19.22 -24.89
C GLY A 296 24.22 -20.03 -24.30
N ILE A 297 23.76 -19.66 -23.11
CA ILE A 297 22.62 -20.32 -22.43
C ILE A 297 21.33 -19.66 -22.90
N ALA A 298 20.45 -20.45 -23.51
CA ALA A 298 19.15 -19.98 -23.97
C ALA A 298 18.12 -20.03 -22.83
N MET A 299 17.75 -18.87 -22.30
CA MET A 299 16.77 -18.77 -21.21
C MET A 299 15.33 -18.87 -21.69
N VAL A 300 14.50 -19.58 -20.93
CA VAL A 300 13.04 -19.61 -21.06
C VAL A 300 12.47 -19.17 -19.74
N ARG A 301 11.70 -18.07 -19.73
CA ARG A 301 10.94 -17.64 -18.56
C ARG A 301 9.49 -18.06 -18.73
N VAL A 302 8.91 -18.58 -17.67
CA VAL A 302 7.56 -19.14 -17.63
C VAL A 302 6.80 -18.50 -16.48
N THR A 303 5.67 -17.90 -16.78
CA THR A 303 4.77 -17.26 -15.82
C THR A 303 3.59 -18.18 -15.47
N TRP A 304 2.78 -17.80 -14.49
CA TRP A 304 1.51 -18.50 -14.21
C TRP A 304 0.54 -18.45 -15.38
N GLU A 305 0.46 -17.33 -16.09
CA GLU A 305 -0.36 -17.18 -17.28
C GLU A 305 0.05 -18.17 -18.37
N ASP A 306 1.36 -18.31 -18.58
CA ASP A 306 1.90 -19.32 -19.51
C ASP A 306 1.51 -20.76 -19.11
N LEU A 307 1.50 -21.06 -17.80
CA LEU A 307 1.18 -22.39 -17.29
C LEU A 307 -0.32 -22.72 -17.34
N ASP A 308 -1.18 -21.71 -17.14
CA ASP A 308 -2.64 -21.88 -17.10
C ASP A 308 -3.24 -21.85 -18.52
N ASP A 309 -2.84 -20.91 -19.36
CA ASP A 309 -3.49 -20.66 -20.65
C ASP A 309 -2.65 -21.16 -21.85
N HIS A 310 -1.32 -21.29 -21.71
CA HIS A 310 -0.39 -21.57 -22.80
C HIS A 310 0.56 -22.75 -22.51
N ALA A 311 0.18 -23.71 -21.66
CA ALA A 311 1.04 -24.82 -21.23
C ALA A 311 1.68 -25.61 -22.40
N LEU A 312 0.93 -25.82 -23.49
CA LEU A 312 1.45 -26.51 -24.69
C LEU A 312 2.50 -25.67 -25.43
N GLU A 313 2.38 -24.37 -25.43
CA GLU A 313 3.36 -23.45 -26.04
C GLU A 313 4.66 -23.44 -25.24
N VAL A 314 4.57 -23.47 -23.91
CA VAL A 314 5.73 -23.60 -23.00
C VAL A 314 6.50 -24.88 -23.32
N VAL A 315 5.81 -26.01 -23.36
CA VAL A 315 6.40 -27.32 -23.66
C VAL A 315 7.04 -27.31 -25.07
N SER A 316 6.33 -26.79 -26.07
CA SER A 316 6.84 -26.70 -27.45
C SER A 316 8.08 -25.80 -27.56
N LYS A 317 8.12 -24.71 -26.79
CA LYS A 317 9.26 -23.80 -26.74
C LYS A 317 10.47 -24.46 -26.08
N LEU A 318 10.27 -25.17 -24.97
CA LEU A 318 11.31 -25.93 -24.29
C LEU A 318 11.87 -27.05 -25.20
N ALA A 319 10.97 -27.86 -25.79
CA ALA A 319 11.37 -28.94 -26.69
C ALA A 319 12.26 -28.46 -27.85
N ARG A 320 11.80 -27.42 -28.56
CA ARG A 320 12.57 -26.85 -29.68
C ARG A 320 13.93 -26.31 -29.25
N ARG A 321 14.03 -25.67 -28.07
CA ARG A 321 15.30 -25.14 -27.59
C ARG A 321 16.27 -26.25 -27.14
N ILE A 322 15.76 -27.26 -26.46
CA ILE A 322 16.56 -28.42 -26.02
C ILE A 322 17.08 -29.18 -27.24
N GLU A 323 16.23 -29.45 -28.22
CA GLU A 323 16.62 -30.13 -29.45
C GLU A 323 17.68 -29.34 -30.24
N ALA A 324 17.45 -28.05 -30.47
CA ALA A 324 18.39 -27.17 -31.17
C ALA A 324 19.74 -27.04 -30.43
N GLY A 325 19.74 -27.03 -29.11
CA GLY A 325 20.96 -26.99 -28.29
C GLY A 325 21.74 -28.30 -28.32
N SER A 326 21.04 -29.43 -28.22
CA SER A 326 21.66 -30.77 -28.30
C SER A 326 22.34 -31.05 -29.67
N LEU A 327 21.69 -30.59 -30.75
CA LEU A 327 22.29 -30.69 -32.09
C LEU A 327 23.60 -29.89 -32.23
N ARG A 328 23.65 -28.67 -31.66
CA ARG A 328 24.85 -27.83 -31.63
C ARG A 328 25.97 -28.46 -30.79
N GLY A 329 25.64 -29.03 -29.63
CA GLY A 329 26.59 -29.72 -28.76
C GLY A 329 27.18 -30.96 -29.43
N SER A 330 26.37 -31.75 -30.15
CA SER A 330 26.82 -32.92 -30.91
C SER A 330 27.74 -32.57 -32.09
N ALA A 331 27.41 -31.51 -32.84
CA ALA A 331 28.24 -31.04 -33.96
C ALA A 331 29.61 -30.52 -33.50
N TYR A 332 29.63 -29.80 -32.35
CA TYR A 332 30.87 -29.28 -31.78
C TYR A 332 31.74 -30.40 -31.18
N GLY A 333 31.13 -31.39 -30.55
CA GLY A 333 31.83 -32.58 -30.04
C GLY A 333 32.39 -33.49 -31.17
N ALA A 334 31.74 -33.54 -32.32
CA ALA A 334 32.24 -34.23 -33.50
C ALA A 334 33.42 -33.49 -34.15
N PHE A 335 33.39 -32.17 -34.21
CA PHE A 335 34.47 -31.33 -34.71
C PHE A 335 35.76 -31.45 -33.87
N LEU A 336 35.62 -31.48 -32.51
CA LEU A 336 36.77 -31.65 -31.61
C LEU A 336 37.36 -33.07 -31.58
N ARG A 337 36.68 -34.07 -32.12
CA ARG A 337 37.21 -35.46 -32.27
C ARG A 337 37.82 -35.72 -33.63
N ALA A 338 37.65 -34.83 -34.59
CA ALA A 338 38.16 -34.95 -35.95
C ALA A 338 39.42 -34.09 -36.23
N GLY A 339 39.87 -33.31 -35.27
CA GLY A 339 41.14 -32.55 -35.26
C GLY A 339 42.08 -33.05 -34.19
#